data_28ff0fae4e59850fd16d424a881d28e7
#
_entry.id   28ff0fae4e59850fd16d424a881d28e7
#
_cell.length_a   1.000
_cell.length_b   1.000
_cell.length_c   1.000
_cell.angle_alpha   90.00
_cell.angle_beta   90.00
_cell.angle_gamma   90.00
#
_symmetry.space_group_name_H-M   'P 1'
#
loop_
_entity.id
_entity.type
_entity.pdbx_description
1 polymer ?
#
loop_
_entity_poly.entity_id
_entity_poly.type
_entity_poly.pdbx_seq_one_letter_code
_entity_poly.pdbx_strand_id
1 'polypeptide(L)'
;AVFDALGISHGAKQLLAIVAGGFAGVLGIVGATLLIHRRFFDPRVRAASSFADNMIIVLLWAQLALGLATIPLSMQHLDGHEMVKFMNWAQGIFTFRSGAADQIADVALVFKLHLFMGLTILFLFPFTRLVHMLSAPVRYVWRPGYQVVRSRKLAR
;
A
#
# COMPACT_ATOMS: atom_id res chain seq x y z
N ALA A 1 -3.88 -22.05 3.74
CA ALA A 1 -5.21 -22.67 3.64
C ALA A 1 -5.77 -22.65 2.20
N VAL A 2 -6.21 -21.48 1.64
CA VAL A 2 -6.84 -21.45 0.30
C VAL A 2 -5.85 -21.85 -0.81
N PHE A 3 -4.65 -21.30 -0.81
CA PHE A 3 -3.63 -21.61 -1.82
C PHE A 3 -3.08 -23.03 -1.71
N ASP A 4 -3.07 -23.61 -0.52
CA ASP A 4 -2.63 -24.99 -0.31
C ASP A 4 -3.69 -25.97 -0.80
N ALA A 5 -4.98 -25.61 -0.65
CA ALA A 5 -6.09 -26.35 -1.23
C ALA A 5 -6.08 -26.35 -2.78
N LEU A 6 -5.49 -25.31 -3.39
CA LEU A 6 -5.30 -25.20 -4.84
C LEU A 6 -3.98 -25.84 -5.34
N GLY A 7 -3.20 -26.48 -4.45
CA GLY A 7 -1.94 -27.13 -4.80
C GLY A 7 -0.82 -26.21 -5.27
N ILE A 8 -0.92 -24.88 -4.97
CA ILE A 8 0.07 -23.90 -5.39
C ILE A 8 1.29 -23.97 -4.45
N SER A 9 2.47 -24.26 -5.01
CA SER A 9 3.71 -24.32 -4.25
C SER A 9 4.11 -22.97 -3.63
N HIS A 10 4.92 -22.99 -2.55
CA HIS A 10 5.40 -21.76 -1.90
C HIS A 10 6.22 -20.89 -2.86
N GLY A 11 7.06 -21.49 -3.71
CA GLY A 11 7.81 -20.76 -4.74
C GLY A 11 6.90 -20.08 -5.78
N ALA A 12 5.82 -20.76 -6.22
CA ALA A 12 4.87 -20.18 -7.16
C ALA A 12 4.11 -18.98 -6.53
N LYS A 13 3.77 -19.05 -5.25
CA LYS A 13 3.19 -17.91 -4.51
C LYS A 13 4.14 -16.73 -4.44
N GLN A 14 5.42 -17.01 -4.17
CA GLN A 14 6.46 -15.98 -4.10
C GLN A 14 6.69 -15.35 -5.47
N LEU A 15 6.79 -16.14 -6.53
CA LEU A 15 6.95 -15.63 -7.90
C LEU A 15 5.77 -14.74 -8.31
N LEU A 16 4.56 -15.17 -8.02
CA LEU A 16 3.34 -14.38 -8.26
C LEU A 16 3.39 -13.04 -7.49
N ALA A 17 3.79 -13.07 -6.21
CA ALA A 17 3.92 -11.87 -5.40
C ALA A 17 5.00 -10.91 -5.96
N ILE A 18 6.15 -11.42 -6.41
CA ILE A 18 7.21 -10.63 -7.02
C ILE A 18 6.74 -9.98 -8.33
N VAL A 19 6.11 -10.74 -9.22
CA VAL A 19 5.68 -10.24 -10.53
C VAL A 19 4.53 -9.26 -10.38
N ALA A 20 3.46 -9.65 -9.70
CA ALA A 20 2.28 -8.80 -9.52
C ALA A 20 2.59 -7.60 -8.63
N GLY A 21 3.31 -7.82 -7.53
CA GLY A 21 3.74 -6.76 -6.61
C GLY A 21 4.74 -5.81 -7.26
N GLY A 22 5.68 -6.32 -8.05
CA GLY A 22 6.65 -5.51 -8.80
C GLY A 22 5.95 -4.62 -9.83
N PHE A 23 5.07 -5.19 -10.65
CA PHE A 23 4.31 -4.42 -11.64
C PHE A 23 3.44 -3.35 -10.98
N ALA A 24 2.65 -3.73 -9.98
CA ALA A 24 1.81 -2.77 -9.23
C ALA A 24 2.66 -1.73 -8.49
N GLY A 25 3.80 -2.13 -7.92
CA GLY A 25 4.74 -1.24 -7.24
C GLY A 25 5.33 -0.19 -8.17
N VAL A 26 5.75 -0.56 -9.38
CA VAL A 26 6.27 0.37 -10.38
C VAL A 26 5.19 1.36 -10.82
N LEU A 27 3.99 0.89 -11.13
CA LEU A 27 2.88 1.78 -11.47
C LEU A 27 2.53 2.71 -10.29
N GLY A 28 2.51 2.16 -9.08
CA GLY A 28 2.23 2.89 -7.86
C GLY A 28 3.25 4.00 -7.59
N ILE A 29 4.56 3.70 -7.71
CA ILE A 29 5.61 4.70 -7.44
C ILE A 29 5.64 5.80 -8.49
N VAL A 30 5.39 5.48 -9.75
CA VAL A 30 5.23 6.47 -10.82
C VAL A 30 4.05 7.39 -10.52
N GLY A 31 2.87 6.82 -10.22
CA GLY A 31 1.69 7.59 -9.85
C GLY A 31 1.90 8.45 -8.60
N ALA A 32 2.50 7.90 -7.55
CA ALA A 32 2.80 8.63 -6.32
C ALA A 32 3.81 9.76 -6.56
N THR A 33 4.82 9.56 -7.41
CA THR A 33 5.79 10.60 -7.78
C THR A 33 5.11 11.76 -8.52
N LEU A 34 4.23 11.46 -9.48
CA LEU A 34 3.44 12.47 -10.18
C LEU A 34 2.52 13.25 -9.22
N LEU A 35 1.89 12.56 -8.27
CA LEU A 35 1.06 13.19 -7.24
C LEU A 35 1.87 14.09 -6.30
N ILE A 36 3.06 13.64 -5.88
CA ILE A 36 4.00 14.45 -5.07
C ILE A 36 4.40 15.68 -5.86
N HIS A 37 4.87 15.50 -7.09
CA HIS A 37 5.25 16.61 -7.95
C HIS A 37 4.12 17.64 -8.06
N ARG A 38 2.92 17.21 -8.42
CA ARG A 38 1.76 18.09 -8.53
C ARG A 38 1.43 18.78 -7.21
N ARG A 39 1.55 18.08 -6.07
CA ARG A 39 1.21 18.62 -4.77
C ARG A 39 2.18 19.70 -4.29
N PHE A 40 3.46 19.57 -4.62
CA PHE A 40 4.47 20.55 -4.20
C PHE A 40 4.66 21.70 -5.20
N PHE A 41 4.42 21.47 -6.48
CA PHE A 41 4.71 22.45 -7.54
C PHE A 41 3.48 23.17 -8.11
N ASP A 42 2.26 22.57 -8.02
CA ASP A 42 1.04 23.25 -8.44
C ASP A 42 0.53 24.19 -7.34
N PRO A 43 0.47 25.51 -7.56
CA PRO A 43 0.06 26.49 -6.54
C PRO A 43 -1.36 26.25 -6.01
N ARG A 44 -2.29 25.81 -6.87
CA ARG A 44 -3.70 25.53 -6.48
C ARG A 44 -3.79 24.33 -5.55
N VAL A 45 -3.08 23.26 -5.87
CA VAL A 45 -3.08 22.03 -5.06
C VAL A 45 -2.35 22.28 -3.74
N ARG A 46 -1.21 23.01 -3.78
CA ARG A 46 -0.44 23.37 -2.60
C ARG A 46 -1.26 24.21 -1.61
N ALA A 47 -2.02 25.18 -2.10
CA ALA A 47 -2.86 26.04 -1.25
C ALA A 47 -3.97 25.25 -0.52
N ALA A 48 -4.45 24.14 -1.10
CA ALA A 48 -5.47 23.26 -0.52
C ALA A 48 -4.91 22.09 0.29
N SER A 49 -3.57 21.94 0.36
CA SER A 49 -2.90 20.81 1.02
C SER A 49 -2.54 21.15 2.46
N SER A 50 -2.88 20.25 3.38
CA SER A 50 -2.43 20.32 4.78
C SER A 50 -1.08 19.63 4.97
N PHE A 51 -0.44 19.85 6.12
CA PHE A 51 0.77 19.11 6.52
C PHE A 51 0.52 17.59 6.52
N ALA A 52 -0.61 17.15 7.10
CA ALA A 52 -0.95 15.73 7.16
C ALA A 52 -1.11 15.11 5.76
N ASP A 53 -1.66 15.86 4.79
CA ASP A 53 -1.79 15.40 3.42
C ASP A 53 -0.44 15.20 2.73
N ASN A 54 0.51 16.10 3.01
CA ASN A 54 1.86 16.02 2.45
C ASN A 54 2.65 14.89 3.10
N MET A 55 2.54 14.73 4.42
CA MET A 55 3.18 13.68 5.17
C MET A 55 2.73 12.29 4.67
N ILE A 56 1.42 12.07 4.56
CA ILE A 56 0.92 10.75 4.19
C ILE A 56 1.31 10.33 2.77
N ILE A 57 1.33 11.25 1.81
CA ILE A 57 1.75 10.91 0.45
C ILE A 57 3.24 10.59 0.35
N VAL A 58 4.08 11.25 1.14
CA VAL A 58 5.52 10.95 1.23
C VAL A 58 5.74 9.59 1.90
N LEU A 59 5.00 9.27 2.97
CA LEU A 59 5.04 7.95 3.61
C LEU A 59 4.61 6.84 2.66
N LEU A 60 3.54 7.05 1.89
CA LEU A 60 3.09 6.09 0.88
C LEU A 60 4.13 5.88 -0.21
N TRP A 61 4.76 6.95 -0.68
CA TRP A 61 5.83 6.87 -1.66
C TRP A 61 7.04 6.08 -1.13
N ALA A 62 7.47 6.39 0.10
CA ALA A 62 8.57 5.69 0.76
C ALA A 62 8.23 4.20 0.99
N GLN A 63 6.98 3.88 1.35
CA GLN A 63 6.50 2.51 1.48
C GLN A 63 6.57 1.75 0.16
N LEU A 64 6.18 2.37 -0.96
CA LEU A 64 6.30 1.79 -2.30
C LEU A 64 7.76 1.57 -2.69
N ALA A 65 8.63 2.54 -2.42
CA ALA A 65 10.07 2.42 -2.68
C ALA A 65 10.70 1.28 -1.87
N LEU A 66 10.38 1.18 -0.58
CA LEU A 66 10.83 0.06 0.27
C LEU A 66 10.28 -1.29 -0.23
N GLY A 67 9.00 -1.33 -0.64
CA GLY A 67 8.41 -2.54 -1.22
C GLY A 67 9.14 -3.01 -2.48
N LEU A 68 9.45 -2.10 -3.40
CA LEU A 68 10.26 -2.42 -4.57
C LEU A 68 11.69 -2.85 -4.21
N ALA A 69 12.29 -2.25 -3.18
CA ALA A 69 13.61 -2.62 -2.69
C ALA A 69 13.67 -4.02 -2.05
N THR A 70 12.54 -4.60 -1.63
CA THR A 70 12.49 -5.99 -1.16
C THR A 70 12.60 -7.01 -2.30
N ILE A 71 12.26 -6.63 -3.54
CA ILE A 71 12.21 -7.57 -4.68
C ILE A 71 13.58 -8.21 -4.99
N PRO A 72 14.70 -7.45 -5.12
CA PRO A 72 16.00 -8.05 -5.38
C PRO A 72 16.43 -9.04 -4.30
N LEU A 73 16.08 -8.77 -3.03
CA LEU A 73 16.37 -9.68 -1.93
C LEU A 73 15.50 -10.94 -2.01
N SER A 74 14.21 -10.79 -2.32
CA SER A 74 13.28 -11.91 -2.49
C SER A 74 13.68 -12.82 -3.68
N MET A 75 14.30 -12.26 -4.72
CA MET A 75 14.77 -13.03 -5.88
C MET A 75 15.99 -13.91 -5.56
N GLN A 76 16.74 -13.61 -4.50
CA GLN A 76 17.89 -14.42 -4.08
C GLN A 76 17.46 -15.70 -3.34
N HIS A 77 16.23 -15.75 -2.82
CA HIS A 77 15.67 -16.85 -2.03
C HIS A 77 14.29 -17.23 -2.57
N LEU A 78 14.25 -17.88 -3.75
CA LEU A 78 13.01 -18.28 -4.42
C LEU A 78 12.36 -19.55 -3.82
N ASP A 79 12.93 -20.07 -2.73
CA ASP A 79 12.42 -21.25 -2.03
C ASP A 79 11.12 -21.00 -1.23
N GLY A 80 10.72 -19.74 -1.07
CA GLY A 80 9.52 -19.34 -0.35
C GLY A 80 9.68 -19.27 1.17
N HIS A 81 10.86 -19.54 1.72
CA HIS A 81 11.08 -19.52 3.18
C HIS A 81 10.76 -18.17 3.82
N GLU A 82 11.21 -17.07 3.22
CA GLU A 82 10.93 -15.73 3.72
C GLU A 82 9.43 -15.44 3.74
N MET A 83 8.71 -15.85 2.70
CA MET A 83 7.26 -15.68 2.62
C MET A 83 6.53 -16.44 3.73
N VAL A 84 7.00 -17.65 4.06
CA VAL A 84 6.44 -18.46 5.15
C VAL A 84 6.67 -17.79 6.50
N LYS A 85 7.84 -17.21 6.74
CA LYS A 85 8.15 -16.43 7.96
C LYS A 85 7.16 -15.27 8.13
N PHE A 86 6.93 -14.47 7.09
CA PHE A 86 5.96 -13.36 7.14
C PHE A 86 4.53 -13.84 7.36
N MET A 87 4.12 -14.94 6.73
CA MET A 87 2.80 -15.54 6.96
C MET A 87 2.62 -15.99 8.41
N ASN A 88 3.61 -16.68 8.97
CA ASN A 88 3.59 -17.15 10.34
C ASN A 88 3.59 -15.98 11.34
N TRP A 89 4.39 -14.96 11.07
CA TRP A 89 4.40 -13.73 11.85
C TRP A 89 3.03 -13.05 11.86
N ALA A 90 2.44 -12.83 10.68
CA ALA A 90 1.13 -12.20 10.57
C ALA A 90 0.04 -13.01 11.29
N GLN A 91 -0.01 -14.34 11.06
CA GLN A 91 -0.92 -15.21 11.78
C GLN A 91 -0.69 -15.17 13.30
N GLY A 92 0.56 -15.15 13.73
CA GLY A 92 0.93 -15.06 15.15
C GLY A 92 0.38 -13.80 15.81
N ILE A 93 0.42 -12.65 15.14
CA ILE A 93 -0.15 -11.40 15.64
C ILE A 93 -1.67 -11.50 15.75
N PHE A 94 -2.37 -11.96 14.70
CA PHE A 94 -3.84 -12.07 14.71
C PHE A 94 -4.36 -13.13 15.70
N THR A 95 -3.56 -14.14 16.01
CA THR A 95 -3.91 -15.20 16.98
C THR A 95 -3.30 -14.97 18.37
N PHE A 96 -2.68 -13.80 18.62
CA PHE A 96 -2.02 -13.45 19.88
C PHE A 96 -1.01 -14.51 20.34
N ARG A 97 -0.30 -15.15 19.40
CA ARG A 97 0.70 -16.17 19.72
C ARG A 97 1.97 -15.52 20.28
N SER A 98 2.43 -16.00 21.43
CA SER A 98 3.73 -15.60 21.98
C SER A 98 4.86 -16.01 21.02
N GLY A 99 5.90 -15.16 20.89
CA GLY A 99 7.04 -15.44 20.02
C GLY A 99 6.80 -15.13 18.53
N ALA A 100 5.68 -14.46 18.16
CA ALA A 100 5.45 -14.06 16.77
C ALA A 100 6.59 -13.18 16.21
N ALA A 101 7.19 -12.31 17.04
CA ALA A 101 8.28 -11.43 16.64
C ALA A 101 9.56 -12.20 16.26
N ASP A 102 9.79 -13.37 16.86
CA ASP A 102 10.98 -14.18 16.61
C ASP A 102 11.03 -14.70 15.17
N GLN A 103 9.86 -14.84 14.53
CA GLN A 103 9.75 -15.30 13.15
C GLN A 103 10.40 -14.34 12.12
N ILE A 104 10.56 -13.08 12.48
CA ILE A 104 11.15 -12.06 11.60
C ILE A 104 12.46 -11.49 12.16
N ALA A 105 13.00 -12.08 13.24
CA ALA A 105 14.19 -11.57 13.91
C ALA A 105 15.43 -11.60 13.01
N ASP A 106 15.59 -12.61 12.17
CA ASP A 106 16.70 -12.84 11.26
C ASP A 106 16.51 -12.28 9.84
N VAL A 107 15.34 -11.70 9.55
CA VAL A 107 15.00 -11.14 8.23
C VAL A 107 15.77 -9.83 7.98
N ALA A 108 16.14 -9.57 6.72
CA ALA A 108 16.89 -8.38 6.33
C ALA A 108 16.17 -7.08 6.72
N LEU A 109 16.96 -6.06 7.08
CA LEU A 109 16.45 -4.78 7.58
C LEU A 109 15.44 -4.10 6.66
N VAL A 110 15.61 -4.24 5.33
CA VAL A 110 14.70 -3.65 4.34
C VAL A 110 13.26 -4.16 4.52
N PHE A 111 13.10 -5.47 4.75
CA PHE A 111 11.78 -6.05 5.04
C PHE A 111 11.20 -5.53 6.35
N LYS A 112 12.02 -5.43 7.40
CA LYS A 112 11.57 -4.89 8.70
C LYS A 112 11.10 -3.44 8.58
N LEU A 113 11.85 -2.62 7.85
CA LEU A 113 11.49 -1.22 7.60
C LEU A 113 10.20 -1.11 6.79
N HIS A 114 10.05 -1.92 5.73
CA HIS A 114 8.84 -1.97 4.93
C HIS A 114 7.62 -2.37 5.77
N LEU A 115 7.78 -3.39 6.61
CA LEU A 115 6.75 -3.86 7.51
C LEU A 115 6.37 -2.81 8.55
N PHE A 116 7.36 -2.22 9.22
CA PHE A 116 7.16 -1.17 10.23
C PHE A 116 6.44 0.04 9.63
N MET A 117 6.87 0.50 8.45
CA MET A 117 6.24 1.63 7.77
C MET A 117 4.82 1.30 7.31
N GLY A 118 4.57 0.07 6.83
CA GLY A 118 3.24 -0.40 6.48
C GLY A 118 2.29 -0.39 7.67
N LEU A 119 2.73 -0.89 8.83
CA LEU A 119 1.96 -0.84 10.08
C LEU A 119 1.74 0.60 10.55
N THR A 120 2.72 1.48 10.39
CA THR A 120 2.59 2.90 10.72
C THR A 120 1.52 3.57 9.85
N ILE A 121 1.52 3.31 8.54
CA ILE A 121 0.49 3.83 7.64
C ILE A 121 -0.89 3.29 8.01
N LEU A 122 -1.00 2.00 8.34
CA LEU A 122 -2.24 1.39 8.78
C LEU A 122 -2.76 2.02 10.09
N PHE A 123 -1.86 2.28 11.04
CA PHE A 123 -2.18 2.99 12.28
C PHE A 123 -2.66 4.43 12.02
N LEU A 124 -2.00 5.15 11.11
CA LEU A 124 -2.35 6.51 10.75
C LEU A 124 -3.61 6.61 9.85
N PHE A 125 -4.04 5.49 9.27
CA PHE A 125 -5.16 5.44 8.33
C PHE A 125 -6.42 6.15 8.82
N PRO A 126 -6.95 5.88 10.04
CA PRO A 126 -8.18 6.52 10.52
C PRO A 126 -8.00 8.01 10.83
N PHE A 127 -6.77 8.48 11.06
CA PHE A 127 -6.47 9.87 11.38
C PHE A 127 -6.12 10.74 10.16
N THR A 128 -6.11 10.14 8.98
CA THR A 128 -5.78 10.81 7.72
C THR A 128 -6.94 10.80 6.75
N ARG A 129 -6.83 11.55 5.66
CA ARG A 129 -7.84 11.51 4.58
C ARG A 129 -7.90 10.16 3.85
N LEU A 130 -7.01 9.22 4.13
CA LEU A 130 -7.09 7.87 3.58
C LEU A 130 -8.39 7.15 3.94
N VAL A 131 -8.99 7.48 5.09
CA VAL A 131 -10.30 6.91 5.48
C VAL A 131 -11.39 7.18 4.44
N HIS A 132 -11.30 8.27 3.68
CA HIS A 132 -12.25 8.58 2.62
C HIS A 132 -12.20 7.60 1.44
N MET A 133 -11.13 6.82 1.30
CA MET A 133 -11.07 5.72 0.32
C MET A 133 -12.12 4.65 0.58
N LEU A 134 -12.48 4.42 1.86
CA LEU A 134 -13.53 3.46 2.25
C LEU A 134 -14.93 3.97 1.91
N SER A 135 -15.11 5.30 1.87
CA SER A 135 -16.36 5.94 1.50
C SER A 135 -16.45 6.31 0.02
N ALA A 136 -15.47 5.89 -0.81
CA ALA A 136 -15.50 6.14 -2.24
C ALA A 136 -16.78 5.55 -2.85
N PRO A 137 -17.61 6.38 -3.51
CA PRO A 137 -18.87 5.90 -4.05
C PRO A 137 -18.60 5.05 -5.30
N VAL A 138 -18.57 3.74 -5.10
CA VAL A 138 -18.34 2.73 -6.15
C VAL A 138 -19.27 2.93 -7.35
N ARG A 139 -20.46 3.50 -7.13
CA ARG A 139 -21.41 3.86 -8.19
C ARG A 139 -20.84 4.83 -9.21
N TYR A 140 -19.81 5.62 -8.92
CA TYR A 140 -19.20 6.50 -9.90
C TYR A 140 -18.43 5.78 -11.00
N VAL A 141 -18.02 4.52 -10.77
CA VAL A 141 -17.34 3.70 -11.79
C VAL A 141 -18.26 3.40 -12.98
N TRP A 142 -19.57 3.26 -12.71
CA TRP A 142 -20.59 2.97 -13.75
C TRP A 142 -21.47 4.16 -14.10
N ARG A 143 -21.12 5.36 -13.63
CA ARG A 143 -21.92 6.55 -13.89
C ARG A 143 -21.60 7.11 -15.29
N PRO A 144 -22.56 7.14 -16.24
CA PRO A 144 -22.34 7.77 -17.54
C PRO A 144 -22.25 9.30 -17.35
N GLY A 145 -21.07 9.85 -17.55
CA GLY A 145 -20.84 11.28 -17.56
C GLY A 145 -20.83 11.97 -16.18
N TYR A 146 -20.50 13.25 -16.20
CA TYR A 146 -20.52 14.12 -15.03
C TYR A 146 -21.87 14.85 -14.91
N GLN A 147 -22.34 15.09 -13.69
CA GLN A 147 -23.53 15.93 -13.47
C GLN A 147 -23.15 17.41 -13.51
N VAL A 148 -23.76 18.15 -14.43
CA VAL A 148 -23.70 19.61 -14.42
C VAL A 148 -24.71 20.12 -13.39
N VAL A 149 -24.24 20.60 -12.24
CA VAL A 149 -25.08 21.32 -11.28
C VAL A 149 -25.23 22.75 -11.77
N ARG A 150 -26.37 23.08 -12.36
CA ARG A 150 -26.74 24.47 -12.67
C ARG A 150 -27.30 25.12 -11.41
N SER A 151 -26.65 26.14 -10.89
CA SER A 151 -27.27 27.00 -9.89
C SER A 151 -28.46 27.73 -10.53
N ARG A 152 -29.67 27.60 -9.99
CA ARG A 152 -30.78 28.48 -10.37
C ARG A 152 -30.37 29.89 -9.98
N LYS A 153 -30.17 30.78 -10.96
CA LYS A 153 -30.20 32.20 -10.70
C LYS A 153 -31.62 32.52 -10.18
N LEU A 154 -31.72 32.90 -8.93
CA LEU A 154 -32.94 33.52 -8.40
C LEU A 154 -33.18 34.75 -9.28
N ALA A 155 -34.22 34.72 -10.07
CA ALA A 155 -34.73 35.93 -10.73
C ALA A 155 -35.12 36.93 -9.62
N ARG A 156 -34.41 38.04 -9.59
CA ARG A 156 -34.82 39.21 -8.81
C ARG A 156 -35.86 39.99 -9.64
#